data_99d3feae203d1e7eff2a475a38484ba5
#
_entry.id   99d3feae203d1e7eff2a475a38484ba5
#
_cell.length_a   1.000
_cell.length_b   1.000
_cell.length_c   1.000
_cell.angle_alpha   90.00
_cell.angle_beta   90.00
_cell.angle_gamma   90.00
#
_symmetry.space_group_name_H-M   'P 1'
#
loop_
_entity.id
_entity.type
_entity.pdbx_description
1 polymer ?
#
loop_
_entity_poly.entity_id
_entity_poly.type
_entity_poly.pdbx_seq_one_letter_code
_entity_poly.pdbx_strand_id
1 'polypeptide(L)'
;MSVQSVAKKFVDLCRRGKNFDVMRTMYSPDIISVEGDGKQTAGQAPVIKKSEDWGADKTFHGETVAGPFYNGANPDQFAVYFTLDVTPKATGRRITLEEVAVYTVNKNDQITREQFYYDGQH
;
A
#
# COMPACT_ATOMS: atom_id res chain seq x y z
N MET A 1 0.29 11.65 18.23
CA MET A 1 -0.73 10.79 17.68
C MET A 1 -0.28 9.34 17.79
N SER A 2 -1.16 8.42 17.61
CA SER A 2 -0.86 6.99 17.75
C SER A 2 -0.81 6.30 16.38
N VAL A 3 -0.16 5.15 16.34
CA VAL A 3 -0.17 4.28 15.16
C VAL A 3 -1.62 3.95 14.76
N GLN A 4 -2.51 3.75 15.74
CA GLN A 4 -3.91 3.45 15.48
C GLN A 4 -4.62 4.59 14.73
N SER A 5 -4.34 5.85 15.07
CA SER A 5 -4.98 6.97 14.37
C SER A 5 -4.45 7.13 12.95
N VAL A 6 -3.15 6.89 12.74
CA VAL A 6 -2.55 6.87 11.39
C VAL A 6 -3.15 5.74 10.57
N ALA A 7 -3.25 4.55 11.15
CA ALA A 7 -3.79 3.37 10.48
C ALA A 7 -5.26 3.54 10.08
N LYS A 8 -6.07 4.12 10.96
CA LYS A 8 -7.50 4.37 10.66
C LYS A 8 -7.66 5.37 9.52
N LYS A 9 -6.87 6.44 9.53
CA LYS A 9 -6.88 7.44 8.46
C LYS A 9 -6.46 6.83 7.13
N PHE A 10 -5.40 6.00 7.15
CA PHE A 10 -4.92 5.27 5.98
C PHE A 10 -6.02 4.43 5.36
N VAL A 11 -6.65 3.56 6.16
CA VAL A 11 -7.69 2.65 5.69
C VAL A 11 -8.89 3.43 5.17
N ASP A 12 -9.31 4.48 5.86
CA ASP A 12 -10.43 5.32 5.42
C ASP A 12 -10.18 5.93 4.05
N LEU A 13 -8.98 6.50 3.84
CA LEU A 13 -8.63 7.10 2.56
C LEU A 13 -8.57 6.06 1.44
N CYS A 14 -7.98 4.89 1.71
CA CYS A 14 -7.93 3.81 0.72
C CYS A 14 -9.33 3.32 0.34
N ARG A 15 -10.24 3.19 1.32
CA ARG A 15 -11.62 2.78 1.06
C ARG A 15 -12.37 3.79 0.20
N ARG A 16 -11.96 5.04 0.22
CA ARG A 16 -12.52 6.09 -0.61
C ARG A 16 -11.81 6.26 -1.95
N GLY A 17 -10.90 5.34 -2.29
CA GLY A 17 -10.15 5.38 -3.54
C GLY A 17 -9.06 6.44 -3.58
N LYS A 18 -8.63 6.95 -2.42
CA LYS A 18 -7.66 8.05 -2.32
C LYS A 18 -6.26 7.55 -1.98
N ASN A 19 -5.84 6.44 -2.59
CA ASN A 19 -4.54 5.80 -2.31
C ASN A 19 -3.37 6.73 -2.62
N PHE A 20 -3.43 7.52 -3.69
CA PHE A 20 -2.36 8.44 -4.03
C PHE A 20 -2.30 9.64 -3.06
N ASP A 21 -3.42 10.04 -2.48
CA ASP A 21 -3.43 11.06 -1.44
C ASP A 21 -2.71 10.55 -0.19
N VAL A 22 -2.88 9.26 0.15
CA VAL A 22 -2.11 8.62 1.23
C VAL A 22 -0.61 8.74 0.96
N MET A 23 -0.19 8.39 -0.24
CA MET A 23 1.24 8.42 -0.60
C MET A 23 1.80 9.84 -0.54
N ARG A 24 1.03 10.83 -0.98
CA ARG A 24 1.47 12.23 -1.00
C ARG A 24 1.48 12.88 0.37
N THR A 25 0.58 12.49 1.26
CA THR A 25 0.38 13.20 2.53
C THR A 25 0.87 12.43 3.75
N MET A 26 0.96 11.11 3.70
CA MET A 26 1.28 10.27 4.84
C MET A 26 2.65 9.58 4.73
N TYR A 27 3.18 9.42 3.54
CA TYR A 27 4.51 8.81 3.35
C TYR A 27 5.61 9.81 3.68
N SER A 28 6.65 9.35 4.38
CA SER A 28 7.82 10.19 4.62
C SER A 28 8.60 10.42 3.32
N PRO A 29 9.38 11.51 3.24
CA PRO A 29 10.18 11.78 2.04
C PRO A 29 11.16 10.66 1.70
N ASP A 30 11.63 9.91 2.70
CA ASP A 30 12.62 8.85 2.58
C ASP A 30 12.02 7.45 2.74
N ILE A 31 10.72 7.29 2.50
CA ILE A 31 10.05 5.99 2.62
C ILE A 31 10.78 4.91 1.80
N ILE A 32 10.78 3.70 2.34
CA ILE A 32 11.25 2.49 1.64
C ILE A 32 10.04 1.62 1.32
N SER A 33 9.89 1.26 0.05
CA SER A 33 8.85 0.33 -0.39
C SER A 33 9.50 -0.98 -0.83
N VAL A 34 9.03 -2.09 -0.28
CA VAL A 34 9.56 -3.44 -0.56
C VAL A 34 8.46 -4.27 -1.20
N GLU A 35 8.71 -4.74 -2.42
CA GLU A 35 7.79 -5.61 -3.15
C GLU A 35 7.84 -7.04 -2.64
N GLY A 36 6.85 -7.86 -3.03
CA GLY A 36 6.79 -9.26 -2.63
C GLY A 36 7.99 -10.10 -3.06
N ASP A 37 8.70 -9.69 -4.12
CA ASP A 37 9.93 -10.33 -4.58
C ASP A 37 11.20 -9.78 -3.90
N GLY A 38 11.05 -8.83 -2.96
CA GLY A 38 12.15 -8.21 -2.24
C GLY A 38 12.74 -6.97 -2.90
N LYS A 39 12.28 -6.60 -4.08
CA LYS A 39 12.76 -5.40 -4.76
C LYS A 39 12.39 -4.15 -3.97
N GLN A 40 13.35 -3.24 -3.80
CA GLN A 40 13.15 -2.02 -3.00
C GLN A 40 13.14 -0.78 -3.89
N THR A 41 12.30 0.17 -3.50
CA THR A 41 12.24 1.52 -4.06
C THR A 41 12.33 2.50 -2.91
N ALA A 42 13.23 3.48 -3.00
CA ALA A 42 13.46 4.45 -1.94
C ALA A 42 12.99 5.85 -2.37
N GLY A 43 12.31 6.54 -1.45
CA GLY A 43 11.86 7.91 -1.64
C GLY A 43 10.41 8.03 -2.04
N GLN A 44 9.74 9.08 -1.57
CA GLN A 44 8.31 9.29 -1.80
C GLN A 44 8.00 9.42 -3.30
N ALA A 45 8.72 10.26 -4.04
CA ALA A 45 8.45 10.47 -5.46
C ALA A 45 8.67 9.21 -6.30
N PRO A 46 9.79 8.45 -6.14
CA PRO A 46 9.94 7.18 -6.84
C PRO A 46 8.88 6.14 -6.48
N VAL A 47 8.45 6.09 -5.21
CA VAL A 47 7.40 5.15 -4.78
C VAL A 47 6.07 5.49 -5.43
N ILE A 48 5.70 6.77 -5.49
CA ILE A 48 4.48 7.22 -6.18
C ILE A 48 4.56 6.86 -7.66
N LYS A 49 5.69 7.15 -8.31
CA LYS A 49 5.87 6.85 -9.73
C LYS A 49 5.76 5.36 -10.02
N LYS A 50 6.37 4.52 -9.19
CA LYS A 50 6.26 3.07 -9.31
C LYS A 50 4.79 2.64 -9.27
N SER A 51 4.00 3.21 -8.38
CA SER A 51 2.57 2.89 -8.25
C SER A 51 1.76 3.38 -9.44
N GLU A 52 2.08 4.57 -9.97
CA GLU A 52 1.45 5.08 -11.19
C GLU A 52 1.76 4.18 -12.38
N ASP A 53 3.02 3.79 -12.55
CA ASP A 53 3.45 2.92 -13.65
C ASP A 53 2.79 1.53 -13.56
N TRP A 54 2.70 0.99 -12.35
CA TRP A 54 2.03 -0.31 -12.13
C TRP A 54 0.55 -0.24 -12.51
N GLY A 55 -0.13 0.85 -12.20
CA GLY A 55 -1.55 1.02 -12.52
C GLY A 55 -1.82 1.38 -13.97
N ALA A 56 -0.85 1.98 -14.67
CA ALA A 56 -1.05 2.51 -16.01
C ALA A 56 -1.36 1.42 -17.05
N ASP A 57 -0.89 0.18 -16.84
CA ASP A 57 -1.11 -0.94 -17.75
C ASP A 57 -2.31 -1.81 -17.36
N LYS A 58 -3.13 -1.35 -16.43
CA LYS A 58 -4.29 -2.10 -15.93
C LYS A 58 -5.55 -1.25 -15.92
N THR A 59 -6.68 -1.92 -16.03
CA THR A 59 -7.98 -1.32 -15.77
C THR A 59 -8.44 -1.78 -14.39
N PHE A 60 -8.73 -0.82 -13.51
CA PHE A 60 -9.24 -1.12 -12.16
C PHE A 60 -10.75 -1.17 -12.17
N HIS A 61 -11.30 -2.23 -11.59
CA HIS A 61 -12.75 -2.42 -11.45
C HIS A 61 -13.21 -2.18 -10.01
N GLY A 62 -12.31 -2.40 -9.05
CA GLY A 62 -12.62 -2.19 -7.64
C GLY A 62 -11.51 -2.68 -6.74
N GLU A 63 -11.66 -2.36 -5.46
CA GLU A 63 -10.70 -2.71 -4.44
C GLU A 63 -11.44 -2.93 -3.13
N THR A 64 -11.03 -3.92 -2.34
CA THR A 64 -11.46 -4.06 -0.96
C THR A 64 -10.27 -3.83 -0.04
N VAL A 65 -10.54 -3.22 1.12
CA VAL A 65 -9.52 -2.86 2.09
C VAL A 65 -9.98 -3.39 3.45
N ALA A 66 -9.24 -4.35 3.99
CA ALA A 66 -9.54 -4.95 5.29
C ALA A 66 -8.45 -4.58 6.30
N GLY A 67 -8.86 -4.27 7.50
CA GLY A 67 -8.00 -3.87 8.60
C GLY A 67 -8.41 -2.53 9.16
N PRO A 68 -7.52 -1.85 9.86
CA PRO A 68 -6.10 -2.20 10.07
C PRO A 68 -5.92 -3.34 11.07
N PHE A 69 -4.81 -4.07 10.93
CA PHE A 69 -4.41 -5.14 11.84
C PHE A 69 -3.14 -4.73 12.58
N TYR A 70 -3.01 -5.15 13.83
CA TYR A 70 -1.90 -4.76 14.68
C TYR A 70 -1.20 -5.98 15.26
N ASN A 71 0.10 -5.81 15.53
CA ASN A 71 0.91 -6.81 16.24
C ASN A 71 1.53 -6.16 17.47
N GLY A 72 1.20 -6.63 18.64
CA GLY A 72 1.70 -6.07 19.91
C GLY A 72 3.21 -6.14 20.05
N ALA A 73 3.88 -7.07 19.36
CA ALA A 73 5.34 -7.18 19.37
C ALA A 73 6.01 -6.08 18.52
N ASN A 74 5.26 -5.45 17.61
CA ASN A 74 5.73 -4.37 16.75
C ASN A 74 4.74 -3.21 16.82
N PRO A 75 4.77 -2.41 17.91
CA PRO A 75 3.74 -1.41 18.14
C PRO A 75 3.80 -0.20 17.20
N ASP A 76 4.88 -0.07 16.42
CA ASP A 76 5.03 0.97 15.40
C ASP A 76 4.48 0.56 14.02
N GLN A 77 3.85 -0.60 13.91
CA GLN A 77 3.40 -1.15 12.64
C GLN A 77 1.89 -1.39 12.63
N PHE A 78 1.33 -1.35 11.42
CA PHE A 78 -0.01 -1.86 11.14
C PHE A 78 0.00 -2.57 9.79
N ALA A 79 -0.95 -3.46 9.60
CA ALA A 79 -1.09 -4.19 8.34
C ALA A 79 -2.48 -3.96 7.74
N VAL A 80 -2.53 -4.02 6.41
CA VAL A 80 -3.78 -3.89 5.65
C VAL A 80 -3.81 -5.00 4.60
N TYR A 81 -4.97 -5.61 4.42
CA TYR A 81 -5.20 -6.61 3.40
C TYR A 81 -5.99 -5.99 2.26
N PHE A 82 -5.40 -6.01 1.07
CA PHE A 82 -6.03 -5.49 -0.15
C PHE A 82 -6.44 -6.62 -1.07
N THR A 83 -7.62 -6.48 -1.66
CA THR A 83 -8.05 -7.30 -2.78
C THR A 83 -8.29 -6.34 -3.96
N LEU A 84 -7.65 -6.60 -5.07
CA LEU A 84 -7.69 -5.72 -6.25
C LEU A 84 -8.34 -6.47 -7.40
N ASP A 85 -9.40 -5.89 -7.97
CA ASP A 85 -10.11 -6.42 -9.13
C ASP A 85 -9.63 -5.63 -10.35
N VAL A 86 -8.83 -6.26 -11.19
CA VAL A 86 -8.14 -5.58 -12.29
C VAL A 86 -8.18 -6.40 -13.57
N THR A 87 -8.02 -5.71 -14.70
CA THR A 87 -7.76 -6.33 -16.00
C THR A 87 -6.44 -5.78 -16.54
N PRO A 88 -5.36 -6.58 -16.56
CA PRO A 88 -4.13 -6.16 -17.22
C PRO A 88 -4.39 -5.97 -18.72
N LYS A 89 -3.93 -4.84 -19.26
CA LYS A 89 -4.16 -4.53 -20.68
C LYS A 89 -3.46 -5.52 -21.61
N ALA A 90 -2.31 -6.03 -21.16
CA ALA A 90 -1.53 -6.99 -21.96
C ALA A 90 -2.27 -8.31 -22.21
N THR A 91 -3.07 -8.78 -21.25
CA THR A 91 -3.77 -10.07 -21.34
C THR A 91 -5.26 -9.91 -21.65
N GLY A 92 -5.86 -8.76 -21.31
CA GLY A 92 -7.30 -8.55 -21.39
C GLY A 92 -8.13 -9.45 -20.47
N ARG A 93 -7.48 -10.16 -19.55
CA ARG A 93 -8.14 -11.11 -18.64
C ARG A 93 -8.34 -10.48 -17.27
N ARG A 94 -9.58 -10.36 -16.84
CA ARG A 94 -9.93 -9.86 -15.52
C ARG A 94 -9.50 -10.85 -14.44
N ILE A 95 -8.75 -10.36 -13.44
CA ILE A 95 -8.21 -11.17 -12.36
C ILE A 95 -8.40 -10.45 -11.02
N THR A 96 -8.30 -11.22 -9.95
CA THR A 96 -8.27 -10.70 -8.58
C THR A 96 -6.86 -10.88 -8.04
N LEU A 97 -6.27 -9.79 -7.57
CA LEU A 97 -4.98 -9.80 -6.89
C LEU A 97 -5.19 -9.60 -5.40
N GLU A 98 -4.43 -10.31 -4.59
CA GLU A 98 -4.49 -10.19 -3.13
C GLU A 98 -3.10 -9.86 -2.61
N GLU A 99 -3.04 -8.93 -1.65
CA GLU A 99 -1.79 -8.59 -1.00
C GLU A 99 -2.02 -8.16 0.44
N VAL A 100 -1.04 -8.46 1.29
CA VAL A 100 -0.95 -7.90 2.64
C VAL A 100 0.17 -6.87 2.61
N ALA A 101 -0.11 -5.69 3.10
CA ALA A 101 0.89 -4.63 3.21
C ALA A 101 1.12 -4.32 4.69
N VAL A 102 2.40 -4.27 5.08
CA VAL A 102 2.80 -3.92 6.46
C VAL A 102 3.48 -2.56 6.40
N TYR A 103 2.98 -1.63 7.20
CA TYR A 103 3.44 -0.25 7.25
C TYR A 103 4.11 0.04 8.59
N THR A 104 5.22 0.76 8.54
CA THR A 104 5.93 1.24 9.74
C THR A 104 5.74 2.75 9.85
N VAL A 105 5.42 3.20 11.05
CA VAL A 105 5.11 4.61 11.35
C VAL A 105 6.18 5.17 12.29
N ASN A 106 6.69 6.36 12.00
CA ASN A 106 7.67 7.03 12.85
C ASN A 106 7.01 7.93 13.90
N LYS A 107 7.83 8.60 14.71
CA LYS A 107 7.36 9.50 15.78
C LYS A 107 6.63 10.73 15.27
N ASN A 108 6.79 11.07 13.99
CA ASN A 108 6.13 12.21 13.37
C ASN A 108 4.86 11.80 12.64
N ASP A 109 4.34 10.59 12.90
CA ASP A 109 3.14 10.03 12.28
C ASP A 109 3.25 9.88 10.77
N GLN A 110 4.47 9.69 10.28
CA GLN A 110 4.74 9.44 8.87
C GLN A 110 4.99 7.95 8.64
N ILE A 111 4.56 7.45 7.51
CA ILE A 111 4.84 6.08 7.09
C ILE A 111 6.21 6.05 6.45
N THR A 112 7.13 5.29 7.06
CA THR A 112 8.54 5.23 6.65
C THR A 112 8.88 3.98 5.86
N ARG A 113 8.02 2.98 5.91
CA ARG A 113 8.24 1.72 5.22
C ARG A 113 6.89 1.10 4.88
N GLU A 114 6.79 0.56 3.66
CA GLU A 114 5.72 -0.35 3.26
C GLU A 114 6.35 -1.62 2.74
N GLN A 115 5.81 -2.76 3.14
CA GLN A 115 6.29 -4.05 2.65
C GLN A 115 5.10 -4.89 2.24
N PHE A 116 5.14 -5.37 1.00
CA PHE A 116 4.06 -6.14 0.41
C PHE A 116 4.36 -7.63 0.46
N TYR A 117 3.34 -8.41 0.75
CA TYR A 117 3.37 -9.87 0.74
C TYR A 117 2.26 -10.34 -0.20
N TYR A 118 2.64 -11.02 -1.24
CA TYR A 118 1.69 -11.60 -2.20
C TYR A 118 2.30 -12.83 -2.84
N ASP A 119 1.44 -13.67 -3.38
CA ASP A 119 1.84 -14.89 -4.06
C ASP A 119 1.64 -14.71 -5.56
N GLY A 120 2.58 -15.20 -6.34
CA GLY A 120 2.47 -15.16 -7.79
C GLY A 120 2.71 -13.79 -8.41
N GLN A 121 1.93 -13.50 -9.44
CA GLN A 121 2.08 -12.28 -10.24
C GLN A 121 1.31 -11.11 -9.66
N HIS A 122 1.91 -9.96 -9.84
CA HIS A 122 1.30 -8.71 -9.36
C HIS A 122 1.44 -7.59 -10.36
#